data_d8dc6a2ce634fa6f73c7c6e579e39889
#
_entry.id   d8dc6a2ce634fa6f73c7c6e579e39889
#
_cell.length_a   1.000
_cell.length_b   1.000
_cell.length_c   1.000
_cell.angle_alpha   90.00
_cell.angle_beta   90.00
_cell.angle_gamma   90.00
#
_symmetry.space_group_name_H-M   'P 1'
#
loop_
_entity.id
_entity.type
_entity.pdbx_description
1 polymer ?
#
loop_
_entity_poly.entity_id
_entity_poly.type
_entity_poly.pdbx_seq_one_letter_code
_entity_poly.pdbx_strand_id
1 'polypeptide(L)'
;MKVKGVRLYGVKDIRLEEFEIPDITEDEVLLKIECNGIAMSTLKEITLAQRHLRVPKNIKKKPVLIGHEFSGIIAKVGERWKDEYQEGKKFVIVPEIPLQIESPGYSYPYFGGAATYCIVPGDVIEKGCLIQREAGAFYELAQAQALYSVVSSFHSNYHSKQGSHDHISGIKEGGNTIILGGAGPMGLMAIRYVLEMEKKPKRLVITDTNQERLEKVRKIIPVEEGRRHGVELYYINPSMVTDSVPVLLAMTNEKGYDDVFVYAPPKCVAEIGNRIMAMDGCM
;
A
#
# COMPACT_ATOMS: atom_id res chain seq x y z
N MET A 1 20.03 -7.76 -23.17
CA MET A 1 19.74 -6.30 -23.27
C MET A 1 20.35 -5.58 -22.07
N LYS A 2 21.01 -4.40 -22.26
CA LYS A 2 21.64 -3.62 -21.17
C LYS A 2 20.63 -2.71 -20.50
N VAL A 3 20.53 -2.76 -19.19
CA VAL A 3 19.61 -1.94 -18.39
C VAL A 3 20.35 -1.26 -17.25
N LYS A 4 19.81 -0.13 -16.77
CA LYS A 4 20.31 0.60 -15.60
C LYS A 4 19.32 0.44 -14.46
N GLY A 5 19.78 0.06 -13.26
CA GLY A 5 18.89 -0.15 -12.13
C GLY A 5 19.60 -0.18 -10.79
N VAL A 6 18.81 -0.15 -9.72
CA VAL A 6 19.29 -0.22 -8.34
C VAL A 6 19.11 -1.63 -7.81
N ARG A 7 20.22 -2.27 -7.44
CA ARG A 7 20.26 -3.66 -6.95
C ARG A 7 20.73 -3.71 -5.51
N LEU A 8 20.11 -4.61 -4.74
CA LEU A 8 20.44 -4.87 -3.34
C LEU A 8 21.40 -6.05 -3.22
N TYR A 9 22.55 -5.82 -2.58
CA TYR A 9 23.62 -6.79 -2.37
C TYR A 9 23.75 -7.24 -0.90
N GLY A 10 23.26 -6.44 0.03
CA GLY A 10 23.37 -6.69 1.47
C GLY A 10 22.76 -5.58 2.31
N VAL A 11 22.92 -5.65 3.61
CA VAL A 11 22.40 -4.65 4.54
C VAL A 11 22.94 -3.26 4.21
N LYS A 12 22.07 -2.34 3.81
CA LYS A 12 22.39 -0.98 3.36
C LYS A 12 23.37 -0.91 2.17
N ASP A 13 23.54 -2.02 1.44
CA ASP A 13 24.39 -2.09 0.23
C ASP A 13 23.49 -2.15 -0.99
N ILE A 14 23.08 -0.97 -1.46
CA ILE A 14 22.38 -0.77 -2.73
C ILE A 14 23.33 -0.11 -3.73
N ARG A 15 23.26 -0.54 -5.00
CA ARG A 15 24.15 -0.05 -6.05
C ARG A 15 23.35 0.32 -7.28
N LEU A 16 23.58 1.53 -7.80
CA LEU A 16 23.10 1.93 -9.12
C LEU A 16 24.14 1.47 -10.15
N GLU A 17 23.76 0.56 -11.02
CA GLU A 17 24.65 -0.04 -11.99
C GLU A 17 23.98 -0.33 -13.33
N GLU A 18 24.79 -0.52 -14.35
CA GLU A 18 24.34 -1.09 -15.62
C GLU A 18 24.65 -2.59 -15.63
N PHE A 19 23.68 -3.40 -16.04
CA PHE A 19 23.80 -4.85 -16.12
C PHE A 19 22.98 -5.39 -17.28
N GLU A 20 23.26 -6.61 -17.68
CA GLU A 20 22.52 -7.28 -18.74
C GLU A 20 21.36 -8.07 -18.16
N ILE A 21 20.19 -7.95 -18.79
CA ILE A 21 19.06 -8.85 -18.58
C ILE A 21 18.95 -9.79 -19.79
N PRO A 22 18.51 -11.04 -19.60
CA PRO A 22 18.28 -11.98 -20.70
C PRO A 22 17.19 -11.48 -21.65
N ASP A 23 17.11 -12.10 -22.83
CA ASP A 23 15.93 -11.97 -23.65
C ASP A 23 14.75 -12.71 -22.96
N ILE A 24 13.54 -12.17 -23.12
CA ILE A 24 12.36 -12.82 -22.56
C ILE A 24 12.06 -14.14 -23.26
N THR A 25 11.59 -15.08 -22.50
CA THR A 25 11.02 -16.34 -22.98
C THR A 25 9.59 -16.15 -23.53
N GLU A 26 9.00 -17.22 -24.04
CA GLU A 26 7.59 -17.20 -24.48
C GLU A 26 6.61 -16.94 -23.33
N ASP A 27 6.99 -17.23 -22.08
CA ASP A 27 6.18 -17.08 -20.88
C ASP A 27 6.35 -15.72 -20.16
N GLU A 28 7.20 -14.83 -20.63
CA GLU A 28 7.58 -13.62 -19.92
C GLU A 28 7.12 -12.35 -20.65
N VAL A 29 7.07 -11.25 -19.89
CA VAL A 29 6.76 -9.91 -20.44
C VAL A 29 7.87 -8.95 -20.03
N LEU A 30 8.40 -8.18 -21.00
CA LEU A 30 9.35 -7.09 -20.77
C LEU A 30 8.59 -5.79 -20.54
N LEU A 31 8.90 -5.13 -19.43
CA LEU A 31 8.33 -3.83 -19.07
C LEU A 31 9.38 -2.73 -19.16
N LYS A 32 9.03 -1.59 -19.74
CA LYS A 32 9.74 -0.33 -19.65
C LYS A 32 9.19 0.47 -18.48
N ILE A 33 10.03 0.81 -17.51
CA ILE A 33 9.60 1.54 -16.31
C ILE A 33 9.64 3.04 -16.59
N GLU A 34 8.53 3.74 -16.32
CA GLU A 34 8.42 5.19 -16.45
C GLU A 34 8.29 5.88 -15.09
N CYS A 35 7.78 5.19 -14.08
CA CYS A 35 7.64 5.70 -12.72
C CYS A 35 7.82 4.60 -11.69
N ASN A 36 8.56 4.89 -10.61
CA ASN A 36 8.68 4.02 -9.44
C ASN A 36 8.53 4.84 -8.16
N GLY A 37 7.62 4.43 -7.28
CA GLY A 37 7.43 4.99 -5.95
C GLY A 37 8.55 4.61 -4.97
N ILE A 38 8.75 5.44 -3.96
CA ILE A 38 9.69 5.16 -2.86
C ILE A 38 8.89 4.90 -1.59
N ALA A 39 8.78 3.63 -1.22
CA ALA A 39 8.01 3.17 -0.06
C ALA A 39 8.88 3.00 1.19
N MET A 40 8.27 3.13 2.37
CA MET A 40 8.91 2.79 3.64
C MET A 40 9.28 1.29 3.72
N SER A 41 8.53 0.43 3.05
CA SER A 41 8.82 -1.00 2.91
C SER A 41 10.12 -1.24 2.13
N THR A 42 10.43 -0.45 1.11
CA THR A 42 11.74 -0.50 0.42
C THR A 42 12.88 -0.09 1.36
N LEU A 43 12.69 0.93 2.21
CA LEU A 43 13.68 1.28 3.23
C LEU A 43 13.89 0.12 4.23
N LYS A 44 12.83 -0.55 4.64
CA LYS A 44 12.88 -1.74 5.50
C LYS A 44 13.64 -2.88 4.83
N GLU A 45 13.36 -3.13 3.54
CA GLU A 45 14.07 -4.10 2.72
C GLU A 45 15.59 -3.83 2.69
N ILE A 46 16.00 -2.60 2.37
CA ILE A 46 17.41 -2.18 2.32
C ILE A 46 18.09 -2.34 3.69
N THR A 47 17.37 -2.03 4.77
CA THR A 47 17.91 -2.09 6.13
C THR A 47 18.05 -3.52 6.65
N LEU A 48 17.13 -4.40 6.29
CA LEU A 48 17.13 -5.79 6.74
C LEU A 48 17.86 -6.73 5.78
N ALA A 49 17.82 -6.45 4.48
CA ALA A 49 18.37 -7.29 3.41
C ALA A 49 18.00 -8.77 3.61
N GLN A 50 18.97 -9.69 3.70
CA GLN A 50 18.71 -11.13 3.89
C GLN A 50 17.94 -11.50 5.17
N ARG A 51 17.75 -10.56 6.10
CA ARG A 51 16.90 -10.75 7.29
C ARG A 51 15.43 -10.46 6.99
N HIS A 52 15.12 -9.79 5.88
CA HIS A 52 13.76 -9.60 5.41
C HIS A 52 13.21 -10.90 4.84
N LEU A 53 11.94 -11.24 5.15
CA LEU A 53 11.32 -12.51 4.77
C LEU A 53 11.33 -12.73 3.24
N ARG A 54 11.06 -11.68 2.48
CA ARG A 54 10.94 -11.71 1.00
C ARG A 54 12.28 -11.64 0.27
N VAL A 55 13.37 -11.34 0.96
CA VAL A 55 14.69 -11.17 0.33
C VAL A 55 15.48 -12.47 0.36
N PRO A 56 15.98 -12.96 -0.78
CA PRO A 56 16.77 -14.19 -0.85
C PRO A 56 18.05 -14.13 0.00
N LYS A 57 18.46 -15.25 0.57
CA LYS A 57 19.66 -15.31 1.42
C LYS A 57 20.96 -15.11 0.65
N ASN A 58 20.95 -15.36 -0.64
CA ASN A 58 22.14 -15.35 -1.52
C ASN A 58 22.33 -14.07 -2.34
N ILE A 59 21.69 -12.94 -1.97
CA ILE A 59 21.71 -11.67 -2.73
C ILE A 59 23.11 -11.11 -2.95
N LYS A 60 24.10 -11.48 -2.13
CA LYS A 60 25.49 -11.09 -2.38
C LYS A 60 26.02 -11.64 -3.71
N LYS A 61 25.56 -12.83 -4.13
CA LYS A 61 25.95 -13.48 -5.39
C LYS A 61 24.92 -13.26 -6.50
N LYS A 62 23.64 -13.19 -6.14
CA LYS A 62 22.52 -12.94 -7.05
C LYS A 62 21.69 -11.77 -6.50
N PRO A 63 22.15 -10.52 -6.76
CA PRO A 63 21.46 -9.33 -6.26
C PRO A 63 20.07 -9.20 -6.88
N VAL A 64 19.15 -8.61 -6.11
CA VAL A 64 17.77 -8.40 -6.54
C VAL A 64 17.52 -6.95 -6.91
N LEU A 65 16.61 -6.69 -7.85
CA LEU A 65 16.08 -5.36 -8.12
C LEU A 65 15.15 -4.94 -6.99
N ILE A 66 15.27 -3.69 -6.55
CA ILE A 66 14.36 -3.09 -5.56
C ILE A 66 13.23 -2.31 -6.22
N GLY A 67 12.23 -1.90 -5.42
CA GLY A 67 11.09 -1.10 -5.88
C GLY A 67 9.90 -1.94 -6.32
N HIS A 68 8.77 -1.77 -5.66
CA HIS A 68 7.55 -2.57 -5.87
C HIS A 68 6.30 -1.72 -6.17
N GLU A 69 6.43 -0.41 -6.22
CA GLU A 69 5.38 0.55 -6.58
C GLU A 69 5.72 1.19 -7.92
N PHE A 70 5.43 0.54 -9.04
CA PHE A 70 5.88 1.03 -10.33
C PHE A 70 4.88 0.84 -11.47
N SER A 71 5.06 1.63 -12.50
CA SER A 71 4.27 1.63 -13.72
C SER A 71 5.14 2.01 -14.92
N GLY A 72 4.61 1.80 -16.08
CA GLY A 72 5.30 2.11 -17.33
C GLY A 72 4.56 1.56 -18.53
N ILE A 73 5.31 1.08 -19.50
CA ILE A 73 4.82 0.59 -20.78
C ILE A 73 5.23 -0.88 -20.98
N ILE A 74 4.33 -1.70 -21.47
CA ILE A 74 4.62 -3.06 -21.92
C ILE A 74 5.50 -2.95 -23.18
N ALA A 75 6.76 -3.36 -23.07
CA ALA A 75 7.74 -3.17 -24.14
C ALA A 75 7.83 -4.36 -25.09
N LYS A 76 7.64 -5.58 -24.57
CA LYS A 76 7.61 -6.82 -25.36
C LYS A 76 6.79 -7.88 -24.65
N VAL A 77 6.04 -8.67 -25.40
CA VAL A 77 5.17 -9.73 -24.89
C VAL A 77 5.62 -11.08 -25.42
N GLY A 78 5.82 -12.05 -24.53
CA GLY A 78 6.07 -13.44 -24.89
C GLY A 78 4.87 -14.08 -25.58
N GLU A 79 5.10 -15.11 -26.40
CA GLU A 79 4.09 -15.69 -27.29
C GLU A 79 2.81 -16.11 -26.57
N ARG A 80 2.97 -16.69 -25.36
CA ARG A 80 1.87 -17.18 -24.54
C ARG A 80 0.87 -16.09 -24.11
N TRP A 81 1.31 -14.83 -24.04
CA TRP A 81 0.54 -13.73 -23.45
C TRP A 81 0.03 -12.72 -24.48
N LYS A 82 0.23 -12.95 -25.78
CA LYS A 82 -0.14 -12.00 -26.85
C LYS A 82 -1.63 -11.74 -26.98
N ASP A 83 -2.47 -12.68 -26.55
CA ASP A 83 -3.92 -12.49 -26.56
C ASP A 83 -4.41 -11.61 -25.40
N GLU A 84 -3.62 -11.50 -24.30
CA GLU A 84 -4.00 -10.78 -23.09
C GLU A 84 -3.33 -9.40 -22.99
N TYR A 85 -2.09 -9.28 -23.49
CA TYR A 85 -1.28 -8.07 -23.34
C TYR A 85 -0.84 -7.53 -24.70
N GLN A 86 -0.78 -6.20 -24.80
CA GLN A 86 -0.38 -5.50 -26.01
C GLN A 86 0.83 -4.60 -25.76
N GLU A 87 1.83 -4.69 -26.63
CA GLU A 87 2.99 -3.79 -26.62
C GLU A 87 2.55 -2.33 -26.80
N GLY A 88 3.22 -1.42 -26.10
CA GLY A 88 2.89 0.01 -26.07
C GLY A 88 1.80 0.41 -25.06
N LYS A 89 1.06 -0.53 -24.49
CA LYS A 89 0.06 -0.24 -23.44
C LYS A 89 0.72 0.03 -22.10
N LYS A 90 0.05 0.82 -21.26
CA LYS A 90 0.46 1.08 -19.88
C LYS A 90 0.19 -0.14 -19.00
N PHE A 91 0.88 -0.20 -17.88
CA PHE A 91 0.64 -1.25 -16.89
C PHE A 91 0.69 -0.71 -15.46
N VAL A 92 0.12 -1.47 -14.54
CA VAL A 92 0.34 -1.42 -13.10
C VAL A 92 0.74 -2.80 -12.59
N ILE A 93 1.46 -2.83 -11.48
CA ILE A 93 1.82 -4.07 -10.79
C ILE A 93 1.06 -4.14 -9.47
N VAL A 94 0.47 -5.30 -9.21
CA VAL A 94 0.00 -5.70 -7.88
C VAL A 94 1.03 -6.68 -7.33
N PRO A 95 1.90 -6.27 -6.39
CA PRO A 95 3.07 -7.05 -6.00
C PRO A 95 2.79 -8.17 -5.00
N GLU A 96 1.56 -8.29 -4.53
CA GLU A 96 1.17 -9.38 -3.64
C GLU A 96 0.79 -10.61 -4.44
N ILE A 97 1.74 -11.54 -4.53
CA ILE A 97 1.54 -12.81 -5.25
C ILE A 97 0.84 -13.77 -4.30
N PRO A 98 -0.39 -14.22 -4.58
CA PRO A 98 -1.11 -15.15 -3.72
C PRO A 98 -0.31 -16.41 -3.43
N LEU A 99 -0.30 -16.81 -2.15
CA LEU A 99 0.37 -18.03 -1.65
C LEU A 99 1.88 -18.10 -1.88
N GLN A 100 2.53 -16.97 -2.14
CA GLN A 100 3.99 -16.89 -2.31
C GLN A 100 4.61 -15.86 -1.35
N ILE A 101 5.86 -16.12 -0.98
CA ILE A 101 6.69 -15.17 -0.21
C ILE A 101 7.39 -14.23 -1.16
N GLU A 102 7.75 -14.71 -2.35
CA GLU A 102 8.41 -13.94 -3.41
C GLU A 102 7.53 -12.78 -3.86
N SER A 103 8.16 -11.63 -4.11
CA SER A 103 7.47 -10.42 -4.53
C SER A 103 8.36 -9.56 -5.44
N PRO A 104 7.80 -8.89 -6.45
CA PRO A 104 8.54 -7.94 -7.26
C PRO A 104 9.19 -6.87 -6.39
N GLY A 105 10.40 -6.49 -6.76
CA GLY A 105 11.15 -5.49 -6.01
C GLY A 105 11.74 -5.95 -4.67
N TYR A 106 11.71 -7.27 -4.40
CA TYR A 106 12.31 -7.91 -3.21
C TYR A 106 13.07 -9.18 -3.55
N SER A 107 12.51 -10.02 -4.41
CA SER A 107 12.92 -11.43 -4.54
C SER A 107 13.62 -11.74 -5.85
N TYR A 108 13.40 -10.94 -6.87
CA TYR A 108 13.79 -11.26 -8.23
C TYR A 108 15.02 -10.46 -8.70
N PRO A 109 15.95 -11.09 -9.43
CA PRO A 109 17.12 -10.37 -9.96
C PRO A 109 16.79 -9.41 -11.10
N TYR A 110 15.67 -9.63 -11.81
CA TYR A 110 15.26 -8.87 -13.00
C TYR A 110 13.85 -8.33 -12.94
N PHE A 111 13.16 -8.44 -11.80
CA PHE A 111 11.81 -7.95 -11.64
C PHE A 111 11.68 -7.02 -10.43
N GLY A 112 11.60 -5.71 -10.71
CA GLY A 112 11.49 -4.62 -9.74
C GLY A 112 11.50 -3.27 -10.45
N GLY A 113 10.90 -2.26 -9.81
CA GLY A 113 10.62 -0.96 -10.43
C GLY A 113 11.78 0.03 -10.44
N ALA A 114 12.84 -0.20 -9.66
CA ALA A 114 13.98 0.71 -9.62
C ALA A 114 14.99 0.43 -10.76
N ALA A 115 14.50 0.25 -11.97
CA ALA A 115 15.28 -0.02 -13.18
C ALA A 115 14.65 0.63 -14.41
N THR A 116 15.40 0.74 -15.50
CA THR A 116 14.85 1.23 -16.77
C THR A 116 13.93 0.21 -17.44
N TYR A 117 14.23 -1.07 -17.28
CA TYR A 117 13.41 -2.19 -17.73
C TYR A 117 13.44 -3.32 -16.71
N CYS A 118 12.40 -4.13 -16.68
CA CYS A 118 12.35 -5.37 -15.90
C CYS A 118 11.58 -6.46 -16.65
N ILE A 119 11.76 -7.73 -16.23
CA ILE A 119 11.09 -8.89 -16.80
C ILE A 119 10.10 -9.41 -15.78
N VAL A 120 8.84 -9.57 -16.18
CA VAL A 120 7.80 -10.20 -15.37
C VAL A 120 7.79 -11.69 -15.66
N PRO A 121 8.01 -12.57 -14.68
CA PRO A 121 7.93 -14.01 -14.86
C PRO A 121 6.50 -14.50 -15.13
N GLY A 122 6.36 -15.57 -15.91
CA GLY A 122 5.06 -16.12 -16.29
C GLY A 122 4.16 -16.53 -15.13
N ASP A 123 4.75 -17.11 -14.08
CA ASP A 123 4.00 -17.50 -12.88
C ASP A 123 3.42 -16.31 -12.11
N VAL A 124 4.04 -15.14 -12.21
CA VAL A 124 3.55 -13.87 -11.65
C VAL A 124 2.39 -13.33 -12.49
N ILE A 125 2.50 -13.45 -13.82
CA ILE A 125 1.43 -13.05 -14.76
C ILE A 125 0.19 -13.91 -14.56
N GLU A 126 0.33 -15.23 -14.50
CA GLU A 126 -0.76 -16.19 -14.24
C GLU A 126 -1.56 -15.86 -12.97
N LYS A 127 -0.91 -15.26 -11.98
CA LYS A 127 -1.55 -14.85 -10.72
C LYS A 127 -2.18 -13.47 -10.76
N GLY A 128 -2.24 -12.85 -11.93
CA GLY A 128 -2.91 -11.57 -12.15
C GLY A 128 -2.16 -10.35 -11.59
N CYS A 129 -0.85 -10.46 -11.36
CA CYS A 129 -0.06 -9.37 -10.79
C CYS A 129 0.29 -8.27 -11.81
N LEU A 130 0.25 -8.57 -13.11
CA LEU A 130 0.40 -7.59 -14.20
C LEU A 130 -0.98 -7.19 -14.72
N ILE A 131 -1.29 -5.89 -14.68
CA ILE A 131 -2.59 -5.37 -15.15
C ILE A 131 -2.35 -4.33 -16.23
N GLN A 132 -2.81 -4.59 -17.44
CA GLN A 132 -2.79 -3.63 -18.54
C GLN A 132 -3.78 -2.50 -18.31
N ARG A 133 -3.40 -1.27 -18.67
CA ARG A 133 -4.22 -0.06 -18.53
C ARG A 133 -4.22 0.77 -19.82
N GLU A 134 -5.37 1.36 -20.14
CA GLU A 134 -5.51 2.24 -21.30
C GLU A 134 -5.15 3.69 -20.97
N ALA A 135 -5.41 4.16 -19.75
CA ALA A 135 -5.27 5.53 -19.33
C ALA A 135 -4.64 5.66 -17.94
N GLY A 136 -4.38 6.89 -17.52
CA GLY A 136 -3.76 7.26 -16.24
C GLY A 136 -2.35 7.82 -16.42
N ALA A 137 -1.95 8.75 -15.57
CA ALA A 137 -0.56 9.21 -15.49
C ALA A 137 0.30 8.14 -14.82
N PHE A 138 1.57 8.01 -15.21
CA PHE A 138 2.43 6.95 -14.67
C PHE A 138 2.62 7.06 -13.15
N TYR A 139 2.70 8.27 -12.60
CA TYR A 139 2.80 8.46 -11.14
C TYR A 139 1.51 8.04 -10.40
N GLU A 140 0.34 8.17 -11.01
CA GLU A 140 -0.94 7.66 -10.45
C GLU A 140 -0.96 6.13 -10.49
N LEU A 141 -0.59 5.56 -11.64
CA LEU A 141 -0.54 4.11 -11.84
C LEU A 141 0.47 3.44 -10.91
N ALA A 142 1.61 4.08 -10.62
CA ALA A 142 2.60 3.57 -9.67
C ALA A 142 2.06 3.50 -8.23
N GLN A 143 1.04 4.31 -7.87
CA GLN A 143 0.39 4.27 -6.55
C GLN A 143 -0.66 3.15 -6.41
N ALA A 144 -0.96 2.42 -7.47
CA ALA A 144 -1.98 1.35 -7.45
C ALA A 144 -1.70 0.30 -6.36
N GLN A 145 -0.43 -0.02 -6.10
CA GLN A 145 -0.03 -0.94 -5.03
C GLN A 145 -0.40 -0.40 -3.65
N ALA A 146 -0.05 0.85 -3.35
CA ALA A 146 -0.36 1.48 -2.07
C ALA A 146 -1.89 1.59 -1.87
N LEU A 147 -2.63 1.95 -2.92
CA LEU A 147 -4.08 1.99 -2.91
C LEU A 147 -4.69 0.59 -2.69
N TYR A 148 -4.17 -0.44 -3.35
CA TYR A 148 -4.60 -1.82 -3.12
C TYR A 148 -4.44 -2.23 -1.65
N SER A 149 -3.31 -1.91 -1.03
CA SER A 149 -3.08 -2.21 0.39
C SER A 149 -4.08 -1.48 1.31
N VAL A 150 -4.42 -0.22 0.97
CA VAL A 150 -5.45 0.54 1.68
C VAL A 150 -6.82 -0.13 1.53
N VAL A 151 -7.28 -0.35 0.31
CA VAL A 151 -8.59 -0.98 0.03
C VAL A 151 -8.69 -2.34 0.72
N SER A 152 -7.65 -3.16 0.59
CA SER A 152 -7.59 -4.48 1.20
C SER A 152 -7.74 -4.43 2.74
N SER A 153 -7.10 -3.44 3.40
CA SER A 153 -7.21 -3.29 4.86
C SER A 153 -8.65 -3.00 5.29
N PHE A 154 -9.39 -2.16 4.57
CA PHE A 154 -10.79 -1.86 4.88
C PHE A 154 -11.72 -3.06 4.65
N HIS A 155 -11.45 -3.88 3.64
CA HIS A 155 -12.23 -5.09 3.37
C HIS A 155 -11.88 -6.25 4.32
N SER A 156 -10.70 -6.23 4.93
CA SER A 156 -10.26 -7.28 5.86
C SER A 156 -10.82 -7.11 7.28
N ASN A 157 -11.33 -5.92 7.62
CA ASN A 157 -12.04 -5.73 8.87
C ASN A 157 -13.31 -6.56 8.90
N TYR A 158 -13.75 -6.92 10.10
CA TYR A 158 -15.00 -7.63 10.31
C TYR A 158 -15.60 -7.28 11.67
N HIS A 159 -16.93 -7.42 11.78
CA HIS A 159 -17.69 -7.20 13.01
C HIS A 159 -18.61 -8.38 13.26
N SER A 160 -18.85 -8.70 14.54
CA SER A 160 -19.78 -9.76 14.91
C SER A 160 -21.20 -9.33 14.61
N LYS A 161 -21.99 -10.24 14.06
CA LYS A 161 -23.42 -10.05 13.92
C LYS A 161 -24.09 -10.39 15.25
N GLN A 162 -24.80 -9.44 15.83
CA GLN A 162 -25.47 -9.63 17.13
C GLN A 162 -26.39 -10.88 17.12
N GLY A 163 -26.17 -11.76 18.07
CA GLY A 163 -26.98 -13.00 18.22
C GLY A 163 -26.61 -14.12 17.24
N SER A 164 -25.45 -14.01 16.54
CA SER A 164 -24.97 -15.00 15.61
C SER A 164 -23.45 -15.19 15.78
N HIS A 165 -22.92 -16.29 15.25
CA HIS A 165 -21.49 -16.51 15.07
C HIS A 165 -21.00 -15.99 13.72
N ASP A 166 -21.86 -15.37 12.90
CA ASP A 166 -21.49 -14.83 11.61
C ASP A 166 -20.74 -13.51 11.77
N HIS A 167 -19.84 -13.25 10.82
CA HIS A 167 -19.11 -11.99 10.71
C HIS A 167 -19.62 -11.18 9.52
N ILE A 168 -19.68 -9.86 9.70
CA ILE A 168 -19.97 -8.90 8.63
C ILE A 168 -18.62 -8.30 8.21
N SER A 169 -18.19 -8.59 6.99
CA SER A 169 -16.93 -8.07 6.44
C SER A 169 -17.00 -6.58 6.13
N GLY A 170 -15.83 -5.93 6.24
CA GLY A 170 -15.66 -4.51 6.03
C GLY A 170 -15.85 -3.71 7.31
N ILE A 171 -15.80 -2.39 7.20
CA ILE A 171 -16.02 -1.48 8.33
C ILE A 171 -17.48 -1.50 8.77
N LYS A 172 -17.70 -1.08 10.02
CA LYS A 172 -19.06 -0.96 10.58
C LYS A 172 -19.77 0.24 9.98
N GLU A 173 -20.82 -0.02 9.23
CA GLU A 173 -21.68 1.03 8.65
C GLU A 173 -22.30 1.88 9.76
N GLY A 174 -22.19 3.22 9.63
CA GLY A 174 -22.66 4.15 10.65
C GLY A 174 -21.86 4.16 11.96
N GLY A 175 -20.75 3.39 12.02
CA GLY A 175 -19.85 3.31 13.18
C GLY A 175 -18.87 4.47 13.29
N ASN A 176 -17.95 4.35 14.25
CA ASN A 176 -16.85 5.28 14.46
C ASN A 176 -15.56 4.65 13.92
N THR A 177 -14.93 5.28 12.95
CA THR A 177 -13.64 4.85 12.37
C THR A 177 -12.55 5.84 12.71
N ILE A 178 -11.36 5.34 13.05
CA ILE A 178 -10.18 6.18 13.28
C ILE A 178 -8.98 5.69 12.46
N ILE A 179 -8.20 6.62 11.93
CA ILE A 179 -6.93 6.35 11.25
C ILE A 179 -5.81 7.03 12.05
N LEU A 180 -5.00 6.22 12.71
CA LEU A 180 -3.86 6.64 13.50
C LEU A 180 -2.62 6.79 12.60
N GLY A 181 -2.03 8.01 12.57
CA GLY A 181 -0.95 8.35 11.62
C GLY A 181 -1.45 8.58 10.19
N GLY A 182 -2.65 9.13 10.05
CA GLY A 182 -3.37 9.25 8.79
C GLY A 182 -3.03 10.47 7.92
N ALA A 183 -2.06 11.31 8.29
CA ALA A 183 -1.67 12.46 7.44
C ALA A 183 -0.53 12.16 6.46
N GLY A 184 -0.18 10.88 6.28
CA GLY A 184 0.74 10.42 5.23
C GLY A 184 0.02 10.07 3.92
N PRO A 185 0.78 9.66 2.87
CA PRO A 185 0.21 9.31 1.57
C PRO A 185 -0.86 8.22 1.64
N MET A 186 -0.61 7.13 2.36
CA MET A 186 -1.60 6.05 2.53
C MET A 186 -2.84 6.51 3.30
N GLY A 187 -2.66 7.38 4.32
CA GLY A 187 -3.79 7.95 5.05
C GLY A 187 -4.67 8.85 4.17
N LEU A 188 -4.05 9.64 3.29
CA LEU A 188 -4.79 10.46 2.33
C LEU A 188 -5.62 9.60 1.37
N MET A 189 -5.04 8.49 0.87
CA MET A 189 -5.78 7.50 0.06
C MET A 189 -6.92 6.86 0.86
N ALA A 190 -6.68 6.53 2.13
CA ALA A 190 -7.68 5.93 3.00
C ALA A 190 -8.85 6.87 3.28
N ILE A 191 -8.60 8.15 3.56
CA ILE A 191 -9.66 9.16 3.74
C ILE A 191 -10.51 9.25 2.47
N ARG A 192 -9.86 9.37 1.30
CA ARG A 192 -10.58 9.44 0.02
C ARG A 192 -11.39 8.18 -0.22
N TYR A 193 -10.80 6.99 0.02
CA TYR A 193 -11.49 5.71 -0.12
C TYR A 193 -12.73 5.61 0.77
N VAL A 194 -12.64 5.99 2.05
CA VAL A 194 -13.79 5.97 2.98
C VAL A 194 -14.92 6.88 2.51
N LEU A 195 -14.59 8.03 1.95
CA LEU A 195 -15.61 8.96 1.45
C LEU A 195 -16.34 8.44 0.20
N GLU A 196 -15.68 7.59 -0.60
CA GLU A 196 -16.23 7.05 -1.85
C GLU A 196 -16.84 5.64 -1.71
N MET A 197 -16.49 4.89 -0.67
CA MET A 197 -17.00 3.52 -0.48
C MET A 197 -18.51 3.51 -0.19
N GLU A 198 -19.15 2.38 -0.47
CA GLU A 198 -20.61 2.22 -0.29
C GLU A 198 -21.02 2.27 1.19
N LYS A 199 -20.40 1.40 2.02
CA LYS A 199 -20.62 1.39 3.47
C LYS A 199 -19.73 2.44 4.12
N LYS A 200 -20.32 3.46 4.74
CA LYS A 200 -19.58 4.57 5.35
C LYS A 200 -19.71 4.58 6.87
N PRO A 201 -18.68 5.01 7.58
CA PRO A 201 -18.80 5.29 9.01
C PRO A 201 -19.62 6.57 9.20
N LYS A 202 -20.27 6.71 10.36
CA LYS A 202 -20.82 7.99 10.78
C LYS A 202 -19.72 9.02 11.02
N ARG A 203 -18.63 8.58 11.66
CA ARG A 203 -17.51 9.42 12.06
C ARG A 203 -16.18 8.84 11.57
N LEU A 204 -15.35 9.71 10.99
CA LEU A 204 -13.99 9.39 10.60
C LEU A 204 -13.03 10.38 11.27
N VAL A 205 -12.17 9.87 12.14
CA VAL A 205 -11.15 10.65 12.85
C VAL A 205 -9.77 10.33 12.29
N ILE A 206 -9.05 11.36 11.89
CA ILE A 206 -7.68 11.27 11.39
C ILE A 206 -6.75 11.86 12.42
N THR A 207 -5.76 11.10 12.86
CA THR A 207 -4.72 11.62 13.75
C THR A 207 -3.35 11.59 13.12
N ASP A 208 -2.53 12.58 13.45
CA ASP A 208 -1.10 12.60 13.16
C ASP A 208 -0.41 13.54 14.14
N THR A 209 0.83 13.24 14.52
CA THR A 209 1.62 14.12 15.40
C THR A 209 2.24 15.30 14.64
N ASN A 210 2.30 15.26 13.34
CA ASN A 210 2.82 16.32 12.48
C ASN A 210 1.70 17.29 12.07
N GLN A 211 1.66 18.46 12.72
CA GLN A 211 0.64 19.47 12.49
C GLN A 211 0.61 19.98 11.04
N GLU A 212 1.78 20.18 10.43
CA GLU A 212 1.87 20.66 9.05
C GLU A 212 1.25 19.66 8.06
N ARG A 213 1.47 18.35 8.28
CA ARG A 213 0.85 17.30 7.46
C ARG A 213 -0.66 17.29 7.63
N LEU A 214 -1.17 17.39 8.86
CA LEU A 214 -2.61 17.45 9.12
C LEU A 214 -3.25 18.64 8.41
N GLU A 215 -2.62 19.80 8.44
CA GLU A 215 -3.12 21.01 7.76
C GLU A 215 -3.11 20.84 6.24
N LYS A 216 -2.07 20.21 5.67
CA LYS A 216 -2.03 19.89 4.23
C LYS A 216 -3.17 18.96 3.84
N VAL A 217 -3.37 17.86 4.58
CA VAL A 217 -4.45 16.92 4.31
C VAL A 217 -5.81 17.58 4.46
N ARG A 218 -6.02 18.40 5.50
CA ARG A 218 -7.25 19.16 5.70
C ARG A 218 -7.54 20.16 4.57
N LYS A 219 -6.51 20.73 3.93
CA LYS A 219 -6.69 21.57 2.74
C LYS A 219 -7.07 20.77 1.50
N ILE A 220 -6.55 19.54 1.35
CA ILE A 220 -6.84 18.65 0.22
C ILE A 220 -8.22 18.02 0.35
N ILE A 221 -8.59 17.58 1.56
CA ILE A 221 -9.90 17.00 1.89
C ILE A 221 -10.46 17.77 3.09
N PRO A 222 -11.18 18.86 2.86
CA PRO A 222 -11.76 19.64 3.95
C PRO A 222 -12.89 18.88 4.66
N VAL A 223 -13.18 19.27 5.90
CA VAL A 223 -14.25 18.63 6.70
C VAL A 223 -15.64 18.75 6.05
N GLU A 224 -15.84 19.78 5.24
CA GLU A 224 -17.05 20.02 4.45
C GLU A 224 -17.25 18.92 3.40
N GLU A 225 -16.17 18.35 2.89
CA GLU A 225 -16.25 17.23 1.95
C GLU A 225 -16.74 15.95 2.66
N GLY A 226 -16.27 15.69 3.86
CA GLY A 226 -16.83 14.62 4.71
C GLY A 226 -18.36 14.77 4.86
N ARG A 227 -18.85 15.97 5.16
CA ARG A 227 -20.28 16.26 5.28
C ARG A 227 -21.07 15.98 3.99
N ARG A 228 -20.51 16.32 2.82
CA ARG A 228 -21.14 16.02 1.51
C ARG A 228 -21.33 14.53 1.28
N HIS A 229 -20.42 13.71 1.82
CA HIS A 229 -20.46 12.25 1.76
C HIS A 229 -21.19 11.60 2.95
N GLY A 230 -21.79 12.39 3.86
CA GLY A 230 -22.52 11.90 5.04
C GLY A 230 -21.60 11.44 6.18
N VAL A 231 -20.34 11.87 6.22
CA VAL A 231 -19.33 11.46 7.21
C VAL A 231 -18.90 12.67 8.05
N GLU A 232 -18.95 12.54 9.37
CA GLU A 232 -18.35 13.51 10.30
C GLU A 232 -16.82 13.35 10.30
N LEU A 233 -16.10 14.20 9.57
CA LEU A 233 -14.65 14.14 9.41
C LEU A 233 -13.93 15.05 10.40
N TYR A 234 -12.93 14.51 11.12
CA TYR A 234 -12.11 15.24 12.10
C TYR A 234 -10.61 15.01 11.87
N TYR A 235 -9.82 16.06 12.12
CA TYR A 235 -8.37 16.04 12.09
C TYR A 235 -7.82 16.46 13.45
N ILE A 236 -7.05 15.58 14.11
CA ILE A 236 -6.59 15.77 15.48
C ILE A 236 -5.11 15.51 15.59
N ASN A 237 -4.39 16.43 16.23
CA ASN A 237 -3.01 16.21 16.64
C ASN A 237 -2.97 15.68 18.08
N PRO A 238 -2.71 14.38 18.29
CA PRO A 238 -2.70 13.80 19.63
C PRO A 238 -1.54 14.27 20.49
N SER A 239 -0.49 14.88 19.92
CA SER A 239 0.65 15.42 20.69
C SER A 239 0.36 16.74 21.39
N MET A 240 -0.79 17.35 21.14
CA MET A 240 -1.21 18.59 21.80
C MET A 240 -1.71 18.38 23.23
N VAL A 241 -1.84 17.13 23.67
CA VAL A 241 -2.29 16.76 25.03
C VAL A 241 -1.38 15.68 25.62
N THR A 242 -1.32 15.62 26.96
CA THR A 242 -0.47 14.65 27.67
C THR A 242 -0.91 13.21 27.47
N ASP A 243 -2.22 12.93 27.50
CA ASP A 243 -2.83 11.63 27.15
C ASP A 243 -3.96 11.86 26.16
N SER A 244 -3.80 11.34 24.96
CA SER A 244 -4.78 11.47 23.89
C SER A 244 -5.96 10.51 24.01
N VAL A 245 -5.85 9.44 24.78
CA VAL A 245 -6.89 8.40 24.88
C VAL A 245 -8.21 8.95 25.40
N PRO A 246 -8.26 9.70 26.52
CA PRO A 246 -9.52 10.29 27.00
C PRO A 246 -10.15 11.24 25.97
N VAL A 247 -9.34 12.04 25.28
CA VAL A 247 -9.82 12.97 24.24
C VAL A 247 -10.46 12.21 23.07
N LEU A 248 -9.84 11.14 22.62
CA LEU A 248 -10.34 10.31 21.52
C LEU A 248 -11.60 9.54 21.93
N LEU A 249 -11.66 9.01 23.16
CA LEU A 249 -12.85 8.32 23.67
C LEU A 249 -14.04 9.27 23.86
N ALA A 250 -13.82 10.48 24.35
CA ALA A 250 -14.87 11.48 24.50
C ALA A 250 -15.57 11.81 23.16
N MET A 251 -14.85 11.72 22.03
CA MET A 251 -15.45 11.93 20.70
C MET A 251 -16.49 10.87 20.32
N THR A 252 -16.44 9.71 20.96
CA THR A 252 -17.37 8.59 20.73
C THR A 252 -18.35 8.39 21.88
N ASN A 253 -18.47 9.35 22.81
CA ASN A 253 -19.24 9.23 24.06
C ASN A 253 -18.79 7.99 24.86
N GLU A 254 -17.49 7.79 25.00
CA GLU A 254 -16.82 6.68 25.71
C GLU A 254 -17.08 5.27 25.13
N LYS A 255 -17.71 5.17 23.96
CA LYS A 255 -18.00 3.87 23.31
C LYS A 255 -16.80 3.27 22.60
N GLY A 256 -15.80 4.09 22.25
CA GLY A 256 -14.64 3.71 21.47
C GLY A 256 -14.89 3.67 19.95
N TYR A 257 -13.88 3.24 19.22
CA TYR A 257 -13.91 3.16 17.77
C TYR A 257 -14.17 1.74 17.30
N ASP A 258 -15.15 1.60 16.41
CA ASP A 258 -15.52 0.31 15.84
C ASP A 258 -14.43 -0.20 14.88
N ASP A 259 -13.77 0.72 14.14
CA ASP A 259 -12.69 0.41 13.21
C ASP A 259 -11.46 1.28 13.50
N VAL A 260 -10.33 0.64 13.76
CA VAL A 260 -9.06 1.30 14.06
C VAL A 260 -8.03 0.91 13.02
N PHE A 261 -7.54 1.88 12.26
CA PHE A 261 -6.47 1.68 11.27
C PHE A 261 -5.18 2.34 11.75
N VAL A 262 -4.07 1.59 11.73
CA VAL A 262 -2.76 2.08 12.18
C VAL A 262 -1.82 2.23 10.99
N TYR A 263 -1.56 3.46 10.57
CA TYR A 263 -0.66 3.80 9.45
C TYR A 263 0.66 4.44 9.91
N ALA A 264 0.93 4.40 11.21
CA ALA A 264 2.17 4.88 11.80
C ALA A 264 3.01 3.71 12.35
N PRO A 265 4.35 3.70 12.12
CA PRO A 265 5.21 2.57 12.51
C PRO A 265 5.43 2.37 14.02
N PRO A 266 5.35 3.42 14.91
CA PRO A 266 5.68 3.25 16.32
C PRO A 266 4.70 2.32 17.03
N LYS A 267 5.22 1.37 17.82
CA LYS A 267 4.43 0.40 18.59
C LYS A 267 3.39 1.07 19.52
N CYS A 268 3.76 2.21 20.13
CA CYS A 268 2.86 2.96 21.02
C CYS A 268 1.57 3.42 20.31
N VAL A 269 1.58 3.60 18.98
CA VAL A 269 0.37 3.97 18.23
C VAL A 269 -0.63 2.81 18.20
N ALA A 270 -0.16 1.58 18.01
CA ALA A 270 -1.01 0.39 18.11
C ALA A 270 -1.54 0.18 19.53
N GLU A 271 -0.72 0.48 20.55
CA GLU A 271 -1.15 0.44 21.96
C GLU A 271 -2.26 1.46 22.26
N ILE A 272 -2.17 2.67 21.70
CA ILE A 272 -3.26 3.65 21.75
C ILE A 272 -4.50 3.09 21.04
N GLY A 273 -4.34 2.52 19.84
CA GLY A 273 -5.43 1.90 19.10
C GLY A 273 -6.21 0.87 19.92
N ASN A 274 -5.50 -0.02 20.60
CA ASN A 274 -6.09 -1.02 21.48
C ASN A 274 -6.89 -0.40 22.66
N ARG A 275 -6.41 0.73 23.22
CA ARG A 275 -7.07 1.41 24.35
C ARG A 275 -8.33 2.19 23.97
N ILE A 276 -8.46 2.59 22.71
CA ILE A 276 -9.61 3.37 22.21
C ILE A 276 -10.61 2.52 21.39
N MET A 277 -10.31 1.25 21.19
CA MET A 277 -11.17 0.33 20.42
C MET A 277 -12.45 0.04 21.18
N ALA A 278 -13.57 -0.01 20.48
CA ALA A 278 -14.86 -0.44 21.03
C ALA A 278 -14.82 -1.93 21.40
N MET A 279 -15.77 -2.38 22.22
CA MET A 279 -15.82 -3.78 22.70
C MET A 279 -15.91 -4.80 21.55
N ASP A 280 -16.57 -4.46 20.44
CA ASP A 280 -16.70 -5.26 19.22
C ASP A 280 -15.93 -4.60 18.05
N GLY A 281 -14.87 -3.88 18.39
CA GLY A 281 -14.04 -3.17 17.42
C GLY A 281 -13.01 -4.09 16.74
N CYS A 282 -12.56 -3.69 15.54
CA CYS A 282 -11.53 -4.34 14.78
C CYS A 282 -10.32 -3.38 14.56
N MET A 283 -9.07 -3.92 14.61
CA MET A 283 -7.87 -3.15 14.35
C MET A 283 -6.93 -3.91 13.40
#